data_818d90b62b53b74e0a13ceb1829d3332
#
_entry.id   818d90b62b53b74e0a13ceb1829d3332
#
_cell.length_a   1.000
_cell.length_b   1.000
_cell.length_c   1.000
_cell.angle_alpha   90.00
_cell.angle_beta   90.00
_cell.angle_gamma   90.00
#
_symmetry.space_group_name_H-M   'P 1'
#
loop_
_entity.id
_entity.type
_entity.pdbx_description
1 polymer ?
#
loop_
_entity_poly.entity_id
_entity_poly.type
_entity_poly.pdbx_seq_one_letter_code
_entity_poly.pdbx_strand_id
1 'polypeptide(L)'
;MNVEKTAVSADDMALINQYSRAELSADDVYSFKMVCCDSKIDRDGEAFSVNALHEMAKLFVGRTVITDHKPSAKNQIARIYKTHVKENNGFSQLIAWAYIPKTDTNSDIITLIETGIVKEVSVSCSVRKRICSICGEAFDACHHRKFKDYDGKTCYCTLDEVMDAYEVSFVAIPAQRGAGVTKQCAMYNVQCADIELKIKMAENFLFCLDNFYDKGDFKNEIE
;
A
#
# COMPACT_ATOMS: atom_id res chain seq x y z
N MET A 1 15.50 5.19 -23.94
CA MET A 1 15.97 5.03 -22.55
C MET A 1 15.47 3.67 -22.07
N ASN A 2 16.37 2.68 -21.98
CA ASN A 2 16.00 1.39 -21.41
C ASN A 2 15.84 1.58 -19.89
N VAL A 3 14.60 1.51 -19.40
CA VAL A 3 14.34 1.37 -17.98
C VAL A 3 14.77 -0.06 -17.62
N GLU A 4 15.88 -0.22 -16.94
CA GLU A 4 16.24 -1.51 -16.34
C GLU A 4 15.11 -1.89 -15.38
N LYS A 5 14.31 -2.88 -15.78
CA LYS A 5 13.32 -3.52 -14.90
C LYS A 5 14.12 -4.13 -13.74
N THR A 6 13.88 -3.70 -12.52
CA THR A 6 14.54 -4.26 -11.35
C THR A 6 14.19 -5.75 -11.29
N ALA A 7 15.16 -6.62 -11.55
CA ALA A 7 14.98 -8.05 -11.49
C ALA A 7 14.54 -8.45 -10.08
N VAL A 8 13.63 -9.42 -9.95
CA VAL A 8 13.21 -10.00 -8.67
C VAL A 8 14.46 -10.59 -8.00
N SER A 9 14.70 -10.29 -6.72
CA SER A 9 15.89 -10.75 -6.01
C SER A 9 15.87 -12.29 -5.84
N ALA A 10 17.04 -12.89 -5.64
CA ALA A 10 17.14 -14.32 -5.36
C ALA A 10 16.33 -14.72 -4.11
N ASP A 11 16.34 -13.89 -3.07
CA ASP A 11 15.56 -14.11 -1.85
C ASP A 11 14.05 -14.07 -2.13
N ASP A 12 13.58 -13.11 -2.91
CA ASP A 12 12.18 -13.01 -3.30
C ASP A 12 11.78 -14.20 -4.21
N MET A 13 12.67 -14.65 -5.11
CA MET A 13 12.43 -15.85 -5.92
C MET A 13 12.31 -17.11 -5.05
N ALA A 14 13.13 -17.24 -4.01
CA ALA A 14 13.03 -18.36 -3.07
C ALA A 14 11.66 -18.37 -2.34
N LEU A 15 11.12 -17.19 -1.99
CA LEU A 15 9.77 -17.07 -1.41
C LEU A 15 8.67 -17.39 -2.44
N ILE A 16 8.77 -16.91 -3.67
CA ILE A 16 7.83 -17.17 -4.75
C ILE A 16 7.74 -18.68 -5.04
N ASN A 17 8.89 -19.34 -5.12
CA ASN A 17 8.97 -20.77 -5.44
C ASN A 17 8.41 -21.69 -4.34
N GLN A 18 8.18 -21.20 -3.12
CA GLN A 18 7.42 -21.94 -2.10
C GLN A 18 5.94 -22.14 -2.47
N TYR A 19 5.38 -21.29 -3.34
CA TYR A 19 3.98 -21.34 -3.77
C TYR A 19 3.81 -21.92 -5.17
N SER A 20 4.88 -22.01 -5.96
CA SER A 20 4.85 -22.59 -7.30
C SER A 20 5.00 -24.12 -7.25
N ARG A 21 4.39 -24.81 -8.22
CA ARG A 21 4.59 -26.25 -8.42
C ARG A 21 5.74 -26.56 -9.40
N ALA A 22 6.12 -25.57 -10.20
CA ALA A 22 7.29 -25.61 -11.07
C ALA A 22 8.30 -24.58 -10.56
N GLU A 23 9.57 -24.83 -10.76
CA GLU A 23 10.61 -23.84 -10.47
C GLU A 23 10.49 -22.69 -11.47
N LEU A 24 10.33 -21.48 -10.95
CA LEU A 24 10.23 -20.23 -11.71
C LEU A 24 11.53 -19.45 -11.58
N SER A 25 11.92 -18.78 -12.66
CA SER A 25 13.00 -17.80 -12.70
C SER A 25 12.46 -16.37 -12.61
N ALA A 26 13.33 -15.39 -12.42
CA ALA A 26 12.95 -13.97 -12.40
C ALA A 26 12.35 -13.50 -13.75
N ASP A 27 12.69 -14.15 -14.84
CA ASP A 27 12.14 -13.85 -16.16
C ASP A 27 10.71 -14.35 -16.35
N ASP A 28 10.30 -15.38 -15.58
CA ASP A 28 8.97 -15.97 -15.65
C ASP A 28 7.90 -15.20 -14.87
N VAL A 29 8.30 -14.25 -14.03
CA VAL A 29 7.37 -13.57 -13.12
C VAL A 29 7.45 -12.04 -13.24
N TYR A 30 6.30 -11.40 -13.07
CA TYR A 30 6.16 -9.98 -12.79
C TYR A 30 5.84 -9.81 -11.31
N SER A 31 6.70 -9.15 -10.56
CA SER A 31 6.49 -8.85 -9.14
C SER A 31 6.15 -7.38 -8.95
N PHE A 32 5.20 -7.10 -8.07
CA PHE A 32 4.80 -5.75 -7.72
C PHE A 32 4.57 -5.62 -6.22
N LYS A 33 4.70 -4.39 -5.74
CA LYS A 33 4.51 -4.00 -4.34
C LYS A 33 3.27 -3.15 -4.22
N MET A 34 2.47 -3.36 -3.17
CA MET A 34 1.25 -2.59 -2.90
C MET A 34 1.11 -2.27 -1.42
N VAL A 35 0.47 -1.14 -1.13
CA VAL A 35 -0.11 -0.85 0.19
C VAL A 35 -1.50 -1.46 0.19
N CYS A 36 -1.73 -2.46 1.04
CA CYS A 36 -3.03 -3.17 1.12
C CYS A 36 -4.07 -2.36 1.89
N CYS A 37 -3.68 -1.84 3.05
CA CYS A 37 -4.49 -1.01 3.93
C CYS A 37 -3.60 -0.27 4.92
N ASP A 38 -4.18 0.62 5.71
CA ASP A 38 -3.51 1.35 6.79
C ASP A 38 -4.40 1.50 8.02
N SER A 39 -3.88 2.14 9.08
CA SER A 39 -4.61 2.40 10.32
C SER A 39 -5.37 3.73 10.34
N LYS A 40 -5.54 4.41 9.20
CA LYS A 40 -6.35 5.62 9.09
C LYS A 40 -7.83 5.29 8.89
N ILE A 41 -8.68 6.25 9.22
CA ILE A 41 -10.11 6.14 8.96
C ILE A 41 -10.36 6.11 7.45
N ASP A 42 -11.03 5.08 7.00
CA ASP A 42 -11.37 4.84 5.61
C ASP A 42 -12.68 5.52 5.17
N ARG A 43 -13.14 5.22 3.93
CA ARG A 43 -14.39 5.77 3.38
C ARG A 43 -15.65 5.24 4.08
N ASP A 44 -15.53 4.08 4.75
CA ASP A 44 -16.65 3.44 5.45
C ASP A 44 -16.69 3.83 6.95
N GLY A 45 -15.79 4.73 7.38
CA GLY A 45 -15.65 5.14 8.78
C GLY A 45 -15.11 4.02 9.65
N GLU A 46 -14.20 3.22 9.12
CA GLU A 46 -13.53 2.14 9.80
C GLU A 46 -12.02 2.38 9.81
N ALA A 47 -11.31 1.83 10.78
CA ALA A 47 -9.87 1.89 10.87
C ALA A 47 -9.35 0.58 11.45
N PHE A 48 -8.33 -0.01 10.84
CA PHE A 48 -7.66 -1.16 11.42
C PHE A 48 -6.79 -0.74 12.61
N SER A 49 -6.83 -1.51 13.71
CA SER A 49 -5.84 -1.38 14.76
C SER A 49 -4.45 -1.79 14.24
N VAL A 50 -3.38 -1.31 14.89
CA VAL A 50 -2.01 -1.75 14.53
C VAL A 50 -1.86 -3.26 14.72
N ASN A 51 -2.49 -3.84 15.75
CA ASN A 51 -2.53 -5.28 15.97
C ASN A 51 -3.18 -6.01 14.80
N ALA A 52 -4.35 -5.54 14.33
CA ALA A 52 -5.02 -6.12 13.17
C ALA A 52 -4.15 -6.10 11.91
N LEU A 53 -3.36 -5.03 11.67
CA LEU A 53 -2.42 -4.99 10.55
C LEU A 53 -1.33 -6.07 10.67
N HIS A 54 -0.81 -6.32 11.89
CA HIS A 54 0.17 -7.39 12.11
C HIS A 54 -0.42 -8.80 11.96
N GLU A 55 -1.67 -8.99 12.37
CA GLU A 55 -2.39 -10.26 12.17
C GLU A 55 -2.64 -10.50 10.68
N MET A 56 -3.17 -9.50 9.96
CA MET A 56 -3.36 -9.57 8.50
C MET A 56 -2.04 -9.80 7.76
N ALA A 57 -0.92 -9.22 8.21
CA ALA A 57 0.37 -9.43 7.59
C ALA A 57 0.75 -10.92 7.56
N LYS A 58 0.44 -11.66 8.61
CA LYS A 58 0.70 -13.12 8.68
C LYS A 58 -0.28 -13.90 7.81
N LEU A 59 -1.55 -13.51 7.82
CA LEU A 59 -2.64 -14.23 7.14
C LEU A 59 -2.64 -14.03 5.62
N PHE A 60 -2.18 -12.88 5.12
CA PHE A 60 -2.17 -12.60 3.68
C PHE A 60 -1.05 -13.30 2.91
N VAL A 61 0.02 -13.75 3.58
CA VAL A 61 1.08 -14.50 2.90
C VAL A 61 0.49 -15.80 2.33
N GLY A 62 0.67 -16.00 1.02
CA GLY A 62 0.10 -17.12 0.27
C GLY A 62 -1.33 -16.89 -0.23
N ARG A 63 -2.00 -15.79 0.12
CA ARG A 63 -3.35 -15.47 -0.39
C ARG A 63 -3.29 -14.93 -1.82
N THR A 64 -4.44 -15.01 -2.47
CA THR A 64 -4.61 -14.58 -3.85
C THR A 64 -4.87 -13.09 -3.97
N VAL A 65 -4.47 -12.51 -5.10
CA VAL A 65 -4.97 -11.21 -5.57
C VAL A 65 -5.98 -11.49 -6.68
N ILE A 66 -7.15 -10.85 -6.58
CA ILE A 66 -8.27 -10.99 -7.53
C ILE A 66 -8.73 -9.62 -8.04
N THR A 67 -9.85 -9.55 -8.73
CA THR A 67 -10.50 -8.30 -9.14
C THR A 67 -11.94 -8.24 -8.61
N ASP A 68 -12.40 -7.00 -8.29
CA ASP A 68 -13.78 -6.65 -7.94
C ASP A 68 -14.40 -7.47 -6.78
N HIS A 69 -13.57 -7.99 -5.86
CA HIS A 69 -14.04 -8.86 -4.78
C HIS A 69 -14.88 -10.05 -5.25
N LYS A 70 -14.57 -10.59 -6.46
CA LYS A 70 -15.28 -11.74 -7.05
C LYS A 70 -14.48 -13.03 -6.85
N PRO A 71 -14.71 -13.79 -5.76
CA PRO A 71 -13.94 -14.98 -5.44
C PRO A 71 -14.30 -16.13 -6.37
N SER A 72 -13.48 -16.33 -7.38
CA SER A 72 -13.59 -17.50 -8.27
C SER A 72 -12.19 -18.01 -8.66
N ALA A 73 -12.09 -19.28 -8.99
CA ALA A 73 -10.82 -19.87 -9.42
C ALA A 73 -10.23 -19.19 -10.67
N LYS A 74 -11.09 -18.70 -11.56
CA LYS A 74 -10.67 -18.01 -12.79
C LYS A 74 -10.23 -16.57 -12.58
N ASN A 75 -10.62 -15.96 -11.46
CA ASN A 75 -10.35 -14.57 -11.16
C ASN A 75 -9.08 -14.36 -10.32
N GLN A 76 -8.31 -15.41 -10.06
CA GLN A 76 -7.03 -15.31 -9.37
C GLN A 76 -5.95 -14.87 -10.36
N ILE A 77 -5.39 -13.68 -10.16
CA ILE A 77 -4.41 -13.08 -11.06
C ILE A 77 -3.00 -13.03 -10.49
N ALA A 78 -2.86 -12.96 -9.18
CA ALA A 78 -1.56 -12.91 -8.52
C ALA A 78 -1.56 -13.66 -7.18
N ARG A 79 -0.36 -13.92 -6.65
CA ARG A 79 -0.16 -14.55 -5.34
C ARG A 79 0.74 -13.66 -4.49
N ILE A 80 0.32 -13.39 -3.24
CA ILE A 80 1.12 -12.68 -2.25
C ILE A 80 2.18 -13.63 -1.70
N TYR A 81 3.46 -13.23 -1.76
CA TYR A 81 4.56 -14.04 -1.27
C TYR A 81 5.26 -13.44 -0.05
N LYS A 82 5.02 -12.14 0.23
CA LYS A 82 5.68 -11.42 1.31
C LYS A 82 4.83 -10.26 1.78
N THR A 83 4.83 -9.98 3.07
CA THR A 83 4.15 -8.85 3.70
C THR A 83 5.05 -8.17 4.73
N HIS A 84 4.74 -6.91 5.03
CA HIS A 84 5.42 -6.13 6.06
C HIS A 84 4.50 -5.03 6.58
N VAL A 85 4.49 -4.81 7.91
CA VAL A 85 3.84 -3.63 8.50
C VAL A 85 4.89 -2.54 8.67
N LYS A 86 4.67 -1.41 8.02
CA LYS A 86 5.53 -0.23 8.10
C LYS A 86 4.87 0.86 8.91
N GLU A 87 5.55 1.35 9.94
CA GLU A 87 5.13 2.52 10.67
C GLU A 87 5.57 3.80 9.95
N ASN A 88 4.64 4.74 9.80
CA ASN A 88 4.86 6.06 9.23
C ASN A 88 4.25 7.10 10.18
N ASN A 89 4.85 8.24 10.35
CA ASN A 89 4.40 9.45 11.04
C ASN A 89 2.96 9.40 11.64
N GLY A 90 2.76 8.59 12.68
CA GLY A 90 1.49 8.46 13.41
C GLY A 90 0.46 7.50 12.82
N PHE A 91 0.79 6.71 11.80
CA PHE A 91 -0.06 5.63 11.28
C PHE A 91 0.80 4.45 10.79
N SER A 92 0.19 3.28 10.67
CA SER A 92 0.86 2.07 10.18
C SER A 92 0.22 1.61 8.88
N GLN A 93 1.02 1.01 7.99
CA GLN A 93 0.57 0.49 6.70
C GLN A 93 0.93 -0.99 6.56
N LEU A 94 -0.01 -1.78 6.07
CA LEU A 94 0.25 -3.14 5.62
C LEU A 94 0.71 -3.11 4.16
N ILE A 95 1.93 -3.55 3.93
CA ILE A 95 2.55 -3.63 2.62
C ILE A 95 2.63 -5.10 2.22
N ALA A 96 2.32 -5.40 0.97
CA ALA A 96 2.46 -6.73 0.40
C ALA A 96 3.24 -6.70 -0.92
N TRP A 97 3.91 -7.81 -1.23
CA TRP A 97 4.51 -8.11 -2.52
C TRP A 97 3.81 -9.33 -3.11
N ALA A 98 3.40 -9.20 -4.36
CA ALA A 98 2.73 -10.26 -5.09
C ALA A 98 3.40 -10.49 -6.45
N TYR A 99 3.20 -11.68 -7.01
CA TYR A 99 3.71 -12.01 -8.34
C TYR A 99 2.61 -12.51 -9.26
N ILE A 100 2.77 -12.24 -10.55
CA ILE A 100 1.96 -12.70 -11.66
C ILE A 100 2.88 -13.48 -12.59
N PRO A 101 2.56 -14.71 -13.02
CA PRO A 101 3.31 -15.39 -14.08
C PRO A 101 3.23 -14.61 -15.40
N LYS A 102 4.37 -14.39 -16.06
CA LYS A 102 4.42 -13.76 -17.37
C LYS A 102 4.00 -14.77 -18.43
N THR A 103 2.76 -14.67 -18.84
CA THR A 103 2.15 -15.47 -19.92
C THR A 103 1.43 -14.54 -20.88
N ASP A 104 1.13 -15.00 -22.10
CA ASP A 104 0.35 -14.22 -23.07
C ASP A 104 -0.99 -13.77 -22.49
N THR A 105 -1.63 -14.64 -21.70
CA THR A 105 -2.92 -14.36 -21.04
C THR A 105 -2.84 -13.28 -19.97
N ASN A 106 -1.68 -13.10 -19.35
CA ASN A 106 -1.46 -12.15 -18.27
C ASN A 106 -0.81 -10.82 -18.74
N SER A 107 -0.44 -10.74 -20.03
CA SER A 107 0.24 -9.56 -20.59
C SER A 107 -0.58 -8.27 -20.41
N ASP A 108 -1.89 -8.34 -20.63
CA ASP A 108 -2.78 -7.18 -20.54
C ASP A 108 -2.87 -6.65 -19.11
N ILE A 109 -3.10 -7.52 -18.11
CA ILE A 109 -3.19 -7.08 -16.71
C ILE A 109 -1.85 -6.53 -16.21
N ILE A 110 -0.72 -7.13 -16.61
CA ILE A 110 0.61 -6.61 -16.28
C ILE A 110 0.79 -5.21 -16.88
N THR A 111 0.42 -5.00 -18.13
CA THR A 111 0.48 -3.71 -18.80
C THR A 111 -0.39 -2.66 -18.10
N LEU A 112 -1.62 -3.03 -17.70
CA LEU A 112 -2.53 -2.12 -16.99
C LEU A 112 -1.99 -1.71 -15.61
N ILE A 113 -1.31 -2.63 -14.91
CA ILE A 113 -0.64 -2.33 -13.64
C ILE A 113 0.58 -1.42 -13.87
N GLU A 114 1.44 -1.72 -14.84
CA GLU A 114 2.65 -0.94 -15.15
C GLU A 114 2.31 0.49 -15.59
N THR A 115 1.23 0.65 -16.34
CA THR A 115 0.76 1.97 -16.82
C THR A 115 -0.05 2.73 -15.76
N GLY A 116 -0.37 2.08 -14.62
CA GLY A 116 -1.11 2.69 -13.51
C GLY A 116 -2.62 2.83 -13.76
N ILE A 117 -3.14 2.15 -14.77
CA ILE A 117 -4.60 2.10 -15.04
C ILE A 117 -5.29 1.23 -13.99
N VAL A 118 -4.69 0.09 -13.65
CA VAL A 118 -5.12 -0.79 -12.56
C VAL A 118 -4.10 -0.67 -11.43
N LYS A 119 -4.45 0.02 -10.36
CA LYS A 119 -3.53 0.26 -9.25
C LYS A 119 -4.17 0.24 -7.87
N GLU A 120 -5.45 0.62 -7.75
CA GLU A 120 -6.15 0.64 -6.47
C GLU A 120 -6.48 -0.77 -5.99
N VAL A 121 -6.26 -1.02 -4.69
CA VAL A 121 -6.57 -2.32 -4.08
C VAL A 121 -7.41 -2.16 -2.82
N SER A 122 -8.18 -3.19 -2.50
CA SER A 122 -8.95 -3.30 -1.27
C SER A 122 -8.74 -4.69 -0.68
N VAL A 123 -8.85 -4.82 0.64
CA VAL A 123 -8.70 -6.08 1.37
C VAL A 123 -10.04 -6.67 1.75
N SER A 124 -10.12 -8.00 1.80
CA SER A 124 -11.25 -8.71 2.37
C SER A 124 -10.77 -9.59 3.53
N CYS A 125 -11.33 -9.36 4.72
CA CYS A 125 -10.99 -10.08 5.94
C CYS A 125 -12.21 -10.18 6.86
N SER A 126 -12.12 -11.04 7.86
CA SER A 126 -13.07 -11.07 8.99
C SER A 126 -12.37 -10.66 10.28
N VAL A 127 -13.08 -9.88 11.09
CA VAL A 127 -12.62 -9.42 12.40
C VAL A 127 -13.58 -9.86 13.50
N ARG A 128 -13.05 -10.11 14.69
CA ARG A 128 -13.87 -10.47 15.85
C ARG A 128 -14.36 -9.24 16.60
N LYS A 129 -13.52 -8.18 16.65
CA LYS A 129 -13.84 -6.98 17.41
C LYS A 129 -14.07 -5.79 16.48
N ARG A 130 -15.19 -5.12 16.74
CA ARG A 130 -15.58 -3.84 16.15
C ARG A 130 -15.83 -2.89 17.30
N ILE A 131 -14.93 -1.93 17.50
CA ILE A 131 -14.89 -1.09 18.71
C ILE A 131 -15.21 0.36 18.34
N CYS A 132 -16.10 0.98 19.11
CA CYS A 132 -16.40 2.40 18.96
C CYS A 132 -15.25 3.28 19.44
N SER A 133 -14.77 4.20 18.60
CA SER A 133 -13.68 5.12 18.94
C SER A 133 -14.03 6.14 20.03
N ILE A 134 -15.33 6.32 20.35
CA ILE A 134 -15.79 7.32 21.33
C ILE A 134 -15.92 6.69 22.73
N CYS A 135 -16.62 5.56 22.84
CA CYS A 135 -16.91 4.94 24.17
C CYS A 135 -16.10 3.68 24.44
N GLY A 136 -15.40 3.09 23.45
CA GLY A 136 -14.65 1.85 23.64
C GLY A 136 -15.49 0.58 23.67
N GLU A 137 -16.81 0.67 23.61
CA GLU A 137 -17.71 -0.47 23.60
C GLU A 137 -17.79 -1.13 22.22
N ALA A 138 -18.41 -2.32 22.15
CA ALA A 138 -18.70 -2.97 20.87
C ALA A 138 -19.55 -2.03 20.00
N PHE A 139 -19.13 -1.81 18.76
CA PHE A 139 -19.73 -0.82 17.87
C PHE A 139 -21.23 -1.10 17.64
N ASP A 140 -21.59 -2.37 17.56
CA ASP A 140 -22.98 -2.80 17.32
C ASP A 140 -23.88 -2.68 18.58
N ALA A 141 -23.30 -2.47 19.77
CA ALA A 141 -24.00 -2.28 21.03
C ALA A 141 -24.07 -0.80 21.48
N CYS A 142 -23.35 0.10 20.82
CA CYS A 142 -23.32 1.50 21.20
C CYS A 142 -24.26 2.37 20.34
N HIS A 143 -24.53 3.60 20.81
CA HIS A 143 -25.41 4.56 20.12
C HIS A 143 -24.65 5.56 19.23
N HIS A 144 -23.31 5.55 19.25
CA HIS A 144 -22.50 6.42 18.43
C HIS A 144 -22.57 6.01 16.95
N ARG A 145 -22.48 7.00 16.06
CA ARG A 145 -22.59 6.79 14.61
C ARG A 145 -21.32 7.25 13.92
N LYS A 146 -20.83 6.45 12.97
CA LYS A 146 -19.69 6.79 12.12
C LYS A 146 -19.85 8.19 11.51
N PHE A 147 -18.73 8.91 11.43
CA PHE A 147 -18.62 10.27 10.89
C PHE A 147 -19.32 11.38 11.69
N LYS A 148 -20.00 11.09 12.79
CA LYS A 148 -20.52 12.12 13.69
C LYS A 148 -19.45 12.60 14.65
N ASP A 149 -19.51 13.89 14.96
CA ASP A 149 -18.69 14.51 15.98
C ASP A 149 -19.32 14.35 17.36
N TYR A 150 -18.47 14.03 18.34
CA TYR A 150 -18.80 13.93 19.76
C TYR A 150 -17.70 14.63 20.54
N ASP A 151 -17.96 15.83 21.00
CA ASP A 151 -17.03 16.68 21.76
C ASP A 151 -15.68 16.90 21.04
N GLY A 152 -15.74 17.19 19.73
CA GLY A 152 -14.58 17.44 18.88
C GLY A 152 -13.87 16.17 18.40
N LYS A 153 -14.45 14.99 18.63
CA LYS A 153 -13.91 13.70 18.17
C LYS A 153 -14.85 13.06 17.15
N THR A 154 -14.36 12.87 15.94
CA THR A 154 -15.10 12.13 14.91
C THR A 154 -15.20 10.65 15.27
N CYS A 155 -16.43 10.12 15.32
CA CYS A 155 -16.67 8.70 15.59
C CYS A 155 -16.31 7.83 14.37
N TYR A 156 -15.60 6.74 14.64
CA TYR A 156 -15.32 5.65 13.68
C TYR A 156 -15.31 4.31 14.40
N CYS A 157 -15.32 3.23 13.63
CA CYS A 157 -15.24 1.87 14.14
C CYS A 157 -13.80 1.34 14.00
N THR A 158 -13.17 0.97 15.10
CA THR A 158 -11.88 0.27 15.08
C THR A 158 -12.11 -1.22 14.85
N LEU A 159 -11.45 -1.76 13.83
CA LEU A 159 -11.44 -3.19 13.49
C LEU A 159 -10.22 -3.85 14.14
N ASP A 160 -10.44 -4.89 14.92
CA ASP A 160 -9.40 -5.59 15.67
C ASP A 160 -9.67 -7.09 15.77
N GLU A 161 -8.66 -7.87 16.18
CA GLU A 161 -8.72 -9.34 16.25
C GLU A 161 -9.14 -9.97 14.91
N VAL A 162 -8.27 -9.91 13.91
CA VAL A 162 -8.50 -10.51 12.59
C VAL A 162 -8.52 -12.02 12.70
N MET A 163 -9.65 -12.63 12.30
CA MET A 163 -9.83 -14.08 12.33
C MET A 163 -9.34 -14.74 11.05
N ASP A 164 -9.58 -14.12 9.90
CA ASP A 164 -9.13 -14.61 8.60
C ASP A 164 -8.95 -13.45 7.61
N ALA A 165 -8.03 -13.63 6.65
CA ALA A 165 -7.79 -12.74 5.53
C ALA A 165 -8.03 -13.52 4.23
N TYR A 166 -9.00 -13.10 3.44
CA TYR A 166 -9.48 -13.88 2.30
C TYR A 166 -8.68 -13.59 1.03
N GLU A 167 -8.56 -12.32 0.66
CA GLU A 167 -7.91 -11.89 -0.57
C GLU A 167 -7.61 -10.38 -0.56
N VAL A 168 -6.77 -9.95 -1.49
CA VAL A 168 -6.63 -8.55 -1.90
C VAL A 168 -7.22 -8.41 -3.29
N SER A 169 -8.01 -7.37 -3.53
CA SER A 169 -8.68 -7.17 -4.81
C SER A 169 -8.25 -5.87 -5.48
N PHE A 170 -7.96 -5.92 -6.77
CA PHE A 170 -7.98 -4.70 -7.57
C PHE A 170 -9.41 -4.20 -7.71
N VAL A 171 -9.63 -2.92 -7.44
CA VAL A 171 -10.93 -2.27 -7.45
C VAL A 171 -10.84 -0.87 -8.05
N ALA A 172 -11.95 -0.33 -8.55
CA ALA A 172 -11.97 1.02 -9.06
C ALA A 172 -11.93 2.08 -7.92
N ILE A 173 -12.57 1.78 -6.80
CA ILE A 173 -12.66 2.68 -5.63
C ILE A 173 -12.43 1.85 -4.38
N PRO A 174 -11.24 1.95 -3.74
CA PRO A 174 -10.93 1.22 -2.51
C PRO A 174 -11.59 1.90 -1.29
N ALA A 175 -11.87 1.14 -0.24
CA ALA A 175 -12.28 1.70 1.06
C ALA A 175 -11.17 2.61 1.62
N GLN A 176 -9.94 2.15 1.63
CA GLN A 176 -8.75 2.89 2.06
C GLN A 176 -8.19 3.76 0.94
N ARG A 177 -8.13 5.09 1.15
CA ARG A 177 -7.72 6.05 0.11
C ARG A 177 -6.27 5.88 -0.36
N GLY A 178 -5.41 5.34 0.49
CA GLY A 178 -3.98 5.14 0.21
C GLY A 178 -3.63 3.72 -0.27
N ALA A 179 -4.63 2.83 -0.42
CA ALA A 179 -4.39 1.46 -0.83
C ALA A 179 -4.18 1.37 -2.35
N GLY A 180 -3.10 0.71 -2.75
CA GLY A 180 -2.77 0.57 -4.17
C GLY A 180 -1.34 0.12 -4.44
N VAL A 181 -1.07 -0.20 -5.71
CA VAL A 181 0.26 -0.53 -6.19
C VAL A 181 1.16 0.70 -6.08
N THR A 182 2.31 0.52 -5.47
CA THR A 182 3.29 1.59 -5.32
C THR A 182 4.20 1.65 -6.54
N LYS A 183 4.60 2.86 -6.96
CA LYS A 183 5.63 3.00 -7.99
C LYS A 183 6.87 2.23 -7.55
N GLN A 184 7.34 1.30 -8.36
CA GLN A 184 8.68 0.74 -8.19
C GLN A 184 9.66 1.87 -8.52
N CYS A 185 10.25 2.48 -7.49
CA CYS A 185 11.43 3.30 -7.71
C CYS A 185 12.57 2.36 -8.08
N ALA A 186 13.08 2.49 -9.29
CA ALA A 186 14.32 1.85 -9.74
C ALA A 186 15.58 2.29 -8.93
N MET A 187 15.38 2.88 -7.76
CA MET A 187 16.41 3.52 -6.95
C MET A 187 16.76 2.80 -5.64
N TYR A 188 16.59 1.50 -5.53
CA TYR A 188 17.05 0.78 -4.34
C TYR A 188 18.32 -0.06 -4.56
N ASN A 189 19.33 0.55 -5.28
CA ASN A 189 20.73 0.18 -5.14
C ASN A 189 21.61 1.39 -4.78
N VAL A 190 21.02 2.44 -4.21
CA VAL A 190 21.78 3.56 -3.65
C VAL A 190 21.92 3.30 -2.15
N GLN A 191 23.15 3.11 -1.69
CA GLN A 191 23.47 2.96 -0.27
C GLN A 191 22.91 4.17 0.51
N CYS A 192 22.46 3.97 1.75
CA CYS A 192 21.83 5.01 2.59
C CYS A 192 22.61 6.33 2.66
N ALA A 193 23.94 6.30 2.49
CA ALA A 193 24.81 7.47 2.42
C ALA A 193 24.48 8.44 1.27
N ASP A 194 23.99 7.94 0.12
CA ASP A 194 23.64 8.79 -1.02
C ASP A 194 22.26 9.47 -0.86
N ILE A 195 21.38 8.94 -0.01
CA ILE A 195 20.07 9.54 0.29
C ILE A 195 20.26 10.74 1.21
N GLU A 196 21.09 10.62 2.24
CA GLU A 196 21.42 11.74 3.13
C GLU A 196 22.12 12.87 2.36
N LEU A 197 23.01 12.53 1.42
CA LEU A 197 23.69 13.52 0.58
C LEU A 197 22.70 14.24 -0.35
N LYS A 198 21.74 13.52 -0.96
CA LYS A 198 20.71 14.13 -1.82
C LYS A 198 19.72 14.99 -1.06
N ILE A 199 19.34 14.59 0.17
CA ILE A 199 18.52 15.42 1.06
C ILE A 199 19.26 16.68 1.42
N LYS A 200 20.53 16.61 1.84
CA LYS A 200 21.39 17.75 2.13
C LYS A 200 21.59 18.69 0.93
N MET A 201 21.72 18.13 -0.28
CA MET A 201 21.80 18.93 -1.52
C MET A 201 20.49 19.64 -1.84
N ALA A 202 19.33 19.00 -1.61
CA ALA A 202 18.02 19.60 -1.81
C ALA A 202 17.74 20.69 -0.75
N GLU A 203 18.11 20.49 0.49
CA GLU A 203 18.02 21.50 1.57
C GLU A 203 18.93 22.71 1.29
N ASN A 204 20.15 22.48 0.81
CA ASN A 204 21.06 23.56 0.40
C ASN A 204 20.55 24.31 -0.84
N PHE A 205 19.88 23.64 -1.77
CA PHE A 205 19.28 24.26 -2.95
C PHE A 205 18.08 25.15 -2.56
N LEU A 206 17.22 24.68 -1.66
CA LEU A 206 16.13 25.46 -1.09
C LEU A 206 16.65 26.67 -0.32
N PHE A 207 17.69 26.49 0.49
CA PHE A 207 18.35 27.59 1.21
C PHE A 207 18.96 28.65 0.26
N CYS A 208 19.52 28.21 -0.88
CA CYS A 208 20.01 29.11 -1.92
C CYS A 208 18.87 29.89 -2.60
N LEU A 209 17.73 29.25 -2.86
CA LEU A 209 16.57 29.90 -3.45
C LEU A 209 15.96 30.95 -2.52
N ASP A 210 15.78 30.64 -1.23
CA ASP A 210 15.28 31.57 -0.24
C ASP A 210 16.20 32.81 -0.09
N ASN A 211 17.52 32.63 -0.14
CA ASN A 211 18.47 33.74 -0.10
C ASN A 211 18.56 34.54 -1.44
N PHE A 212 18.07 33.97 -2.54
CA PHE A 212 18.02 34.65 -3.83
C PHE A 212 16.79 35.56 -3.94
N TYR A 213 15.68 35.18 -3.32
CA TYR A 213 14.45 35.99 -3.29
C TYR A 213 14.51 37.13 -2.25
N ASP A 214 15.33 37.00 -1.19
CA ASP A 214 15.45 38.01 -0.12
C ASP A 214 16.44 39.17 -0.48
N LYS A 215 17.13 39.10 -1.63
CA LYS A 215 18.07 40.13 -2.10
C LYS A 215 17.65 40.83 -3.40
N GLY A 216 16.42 40.67 -3.83
CA GLY A 216 15.89 41.31 -5.02
C GLY A 216 15.26 42.68 -4.75
N ASP A 217 16.06 43.74 -4.61
CA ASP A 217 15.61 45.12 -4.83
C ASP A 217 15.12 45.28 -6.28
N PHE A 218 13.85 45.13 -6.50
CA PHE A 218 13.19 45.69 -7.69
C PHE A 218 12.61 47.04 -7.32
N LYS A 219 13.42 48.10 -7.49
CA LYS A 219 12.90 49.45 -7.65
C LYS A 219 12.17 49.54 -8.97
N ASN A 220 10.89 49.88 -8.90
CA ASN A 220 10.08 50.33 -10.00
C ASN A 220 10.67 51.59 -10.60
N GLU A 221 11.01 51.58 -11.88
CA GLU A 221 11.04 52.75 -12.73
C GLU A 221 10.07 52.47 -13.90
N ILE A 222 8.91 53.09 -13.80
CA ILE A 222 8.04 53.37 -14.99
C ILE A 222 7.63 54.84 -14.80
N GLU A 223 8.25 55.71 -15.60
CA GLU A 223 7.62 56.92 -16.13
C GLU A 223 6.96 56.60 -17.47
#